data_9bfad34591e0424a75266fb5e62e9e49
#
_entry.id   9bfad34591e0424a75266fb5e62e9e49
#
_cell.length_a   1.000
_cell.length_b   1.000
_cell.length_c   1.000
_cell.angle_alpha   90.00
_cell.angle_beta   90.00
_cell.angle_gamma   90.00
#
_symmetry.space_group_name_H-M   'P 1'
#
loop_
_entity.id
_entity.type
_entity.pdbx_description
1 polymer ?
#
loop_
_entity_poly.entity_id
_entity_poly.type
_entity_poly.pdbx_seq_one_letter_code
_entity_poly.pdbx_strand_id
1 'polypeptide(L)'
;MRILFHHRTVSADGQAIHIDELTSTLRNRGHEVIVVGPGGREDRRPGQDDGMVKALRRYLPRALYELLEISYSLVAYRRLKTAYRRHRPDILYERANLFLPVGVRLKRRYELPMLLEVNAPFFQQRELTVAGRCRLEREASP
;
A
#
# COMPACT_ATOMS: atom_id res chain seq x y z
N MET A 1 5.32 -14.46 -17.78
CA MET A 1 5.81 -14.31 -16.40
C MET A 1 4.63 -13.93 -15.52
N ARG A 2 4.51 -14.49 -14.32
CA ARG A 2 3.48 -14.12 -13.33
C ARG A 2 4.02 -13.11 -12.36
N ILE A 3 3.36 -11.98 -12.25
CA ILE A 3 3.76 -10.85 -11.42
C ILE A 3 2.74 -10.69 -10.29
N LEU A 4 3.18 -10.79 -9.03
CA LEU A 4 2.36 -10.47 -7.88
C LEU A 4 2.55 -8.98 -7.56
N PHE A 5 1.55 -8.18 -7.85
CA PHE A 5 1.59 -6.73 -7.63
C PHE A 5 0.90 -6.36 -6.33
N HIS A 6 1.65 -5.77 -5.39
CA HIS A 6 1.13 -5.36 -4.09
C HIS A 6 1.16 -3.84 -3.91
N HIS A 7 0.03 -3.27 -3.51
CA HIS A 7 -0.09 -1.84 -3.18
C HIS A 7 -1.02 -1.61 -1.99
N ARG A 8 -0.90 -0.44 -1.37
CA ARG A 8 -1.80 0.03 -0.30
C ARG A 8 -2.61 1.26 -0.71
N THR A 9 -2.64 1.61 -1.97
CA THR A 9 -3.37 2.78 -2.45
C THR A 9 -4.87 2.55 -2.32
N VAL A 10 -5.54 3.43 -1.60
CA VAL A 10 -6.99 3.40 -1.35
C VAL A 10 -7.72 4.51 -2.12
N SER A 11 -7.00 5.62 -2.41
CA SER A 11 -7.54 6.79 -3.08
C SER A 11 -7.75 6.58 -4.58
N ALA A 12 -8.76 7.25 -5.13
CA ALA A 12 -9.04 7.29 -6.57
C ALA A 12 -8.27 8.43 -7.29
N ASP A 13 -7.13 8.83 -6.74
CA ASP A 13 -6.28 9.89 -7.27
C ASP A 13 -5.30 9.37 -8.35
N GLY A 14 -4.39 10.24 -8.78
CA GLY A 14 -3.37 9.91 -9.80
C GLY A 14 -2.54 8.65 -9.49
N GLN A 15 -2.48 8.23 -8.23
CA GLN A 15 -1.80 7.00 -7.85
C GLN A 15 -2.54 5.74 -8.31
N ALA A 16 -3.88 5.77 -8.29
CA ALA A 16 -4.70 4.68 -8.78
C ALA A 16 -4.59 4.56 -10.30
N ILE A 17 -4.64 5.69 -11.01
CA ILE A 17 -4.48 5.74 -12.46
C ILE A 17 -3.13 5.13 -12.86
N HIS A 18 -2.06 5.51 -12.16
CA HIS A 18 -0.73 4.96 -12.42
C HIS A 18 -0.66 3.43 -12.23
N ILE A 19 -1.32 2.90 -11.18
CA ILE A 19 -1.38 1.45 -10.94
C ILE A 19 -2.13 0.75 -12.06
N ASP A 20 -3.27 1.31 -12.49
CA ASP A 20 -4.09 0.75 -13.56
C ASP A 20 -3.35 0.75 -14.89
N GLU A 21 -2.67 1.84 -15.24
CA GLU A 21 -1.86 1.94 -16.46
C GLU A 21 -0.68 0.97 -16.46
N LEU A 22 0.05 0.88 -15.33
CA LEU A 22 1.18 -0.01 -15.20
C LEU A 22 0.75 -1.48 -15.30
N THR A 23 -0.30 -1.86 -14.57
CA THR A 23 -0.79 -3.25 -14.59
C THR A 23 -1.38 -3.63 -15.94
N SER A 24 -2.07 -2.70 -16.62
CA SER A 24 -2.59 -2.90 -17.97
C SER A 24 -1.47 -3.04 -18.99
N THR A 25 -0.44 -2.20 -18.91
CA THR A 25 0.73 -2.29 -19.79
C THR A 25 1.46 -3.61 -19.63
N LEU A 26 1.64 -4.09 -18.40
CA LEU A 26 2.26 -5.39 -18.15
C LEU A 26 1.42 -6.55 -18.72
N ARG A 27 0.08 -6.49 -18.58
CA ARG A 27 -0.83 -7.48 -19.16
C ARG A 27 -0.79 -7.46 -20.69
N ASN A 28 -0.75 -6.28 -21.31
CA ASN A 28 -0.66 -6.12 -22.75
C ASN A 28 0.68 -6.66 -23.32
N ARG A 29 1.72 -6.70 -22.50
CA ARG A 29 3.00 -7.33 -22.82
C ARG A 29 3.02 -8.85 -22.60
N GLY A 30 1.88 -9.46 -22.30
CA GLY A 30 1.76 -10.90 -22.13
C GLY A 30 2.15 -11.42 -20.74
N HIS A 31 2.17 -10.56 -19.71
CA HIS A 31 2.40 -10.98 -18.34
C HIS A 31 1.06 -11.22 -17.62
N GLU A 32 1.01 -12.26 -16.78
CA GLU A 32 -0.09 -12.47 -15.85
C GLU A 32 0.15 -11.59 -14.61
N VAL A 33 -0.74 -10.62 -14.34
CA VAL A 33 -0.59 -9.69 -13.21
C VAL A 33 -1.69 -9.93 -12.20
N ILE A 34 -1.30 -10.40 -11.01
CA ILE A 34 -2.16 -10.63 -9.87
C ILE A 34 -2.04 -9.42 -8.93
N VAL A 35 -3.09 -8.64 -8.80
CA VAL A 35 -3.09 -7.43 -7.98
C VAL A 35 -3.63 -7.73 -6.58
N VAL A 36 -2.88 -7.37 -5.55
CA VAL A 36 -3.29 -7.49 -4.15
C VAL A 36 -3.29 -6.10 -3.51
N GLY A 37 -4.48 -5.58 -3.28
CA GLY A 37 -4.70 -4.27 -2.67
C GLY A 37 -5.41 -4.34 -1.31
N PRO A 38 -5.73 -3.19 -0.70
CA PRO A 38 -6.37 -3.09 0.62
C PRO A 38 -7.79 -3.67 0.67
N GLY A 39 -8.54 -3.66 -0.43
CA GLY A 39 -9.94 -4.12 -0.49
C GLY A 39 -10.16 -5.64 -0.52
N GLY A 40 -9.13 -6.46 -0.61
CA GLY A 40 -9.20 -7.93 -0.51
C GLY A 40 -9.84 -8.67 -1.69
N ARG A 41 -10.24 -8.00 -2.73
CA ARG A 41 -10.62 -8.59 -4.04
C ARG A 41 -9.55 -8.29 -5.07
N GLU A 42 -9.18 -9.30 -5.82
CA GLU A 42 -8.15 -9.23 -6.87
C GLU A 42 -8.47 -8.21 -7.99
N ASP A 43 -9.68 -7.60 -7.97
CA ASP A 43 -10.18 -6.70 -9.03
C ASP A 43 -10.96 -5.46 -8.53
N ARG A 44 -10.85 -5.06 -7.25
CA ARG A 44 -11.55 -3.85 -6.80
C ARG A 44 -10.80 -2.59 -7.22
N ARG A 45 -11.49 -1.74 -7.98
CA ARG A 45 -11.02 -0.39 -8.33
C ARG A 45 -10.77 0.42 -7.05
N PRO A 46 -9.67 1.16 -6.95
CA PRO A 46 -9.37 2.04 -5.82
C PRO A 46 -10.47 3.10 -5.67
N GLY A 47 -10.90 3.41 -4.43
CA GLY A 47 -11.75 4.56 -4.16
C GLY A 47 -13.08 4.31 -3.44
N GLN A 48 -13.44 3.08 -3.10
CA GLN A 48 -14.78 2.80 -2.56
C GLN A 48 -14.94 2.81 -1.02
N ASP A 49 -13.84 2.87 -0.23
CA ASP A 49 -13.89 2.71 1.24
C ASP A 49 -13.31 3.89 2.06
N ASP A 50 -13.13 5.07 1.47
CA ASP A 50 -12.42 6.20 2.11
C ASP A 50 -13.14 6.84 3.32
N GLY A 51 -14.46 6.74 3.40
CA GLY A 51 -15.24 7.44 4.44
C GLY A 51 -15.07 6.89 5.84
N MET A 52 -15.12 5.58 6.00
CA MET A 52 -15.07 4.92 7.32
C MET A 52 -13.67 4.95 7.93
N VAL A 53 -12.62 4.78 7.11
CA VAL A 53 -11.24 4.84 7.56
C VAL A 53 -10.84 6.26 7.98
N LYS A 54 -11.31 7.29 7.27
CA LYS A 54 -11.10 8.71 7.63
C LYS A 54 -11.82 9.08 8.92
N ALA A 55 -13.06 8.63 9.12
CA ALA A 55 -13.81 8.85 10.34
C ALA A 55 -13.13 8.16 11.54
N LEU A 56 -12.72 6.91 11.39
CA LEU A 56 -12.04 6.16 12.42
C LEU A 56 -10.72 6.81 12.85
N ARG A 57 -9.96 7.36 11.89
CA ARG A 57 -8.69 8.08 12.13
C ARG A 57 -8.84 9.34 12.98
N ARG A 58 -10.00 9.98 12.95
CA ARG A 58 -10.28 11.23 13.67
C ARG A 58 -10.58 11.00 15.15
N TYR A 59 -11.11 9.83 15.51
CA TYR A 59 -11.60 9.53 16.86
C TYR A 59 -10.74 8.54 17.65
N LEU A 60 -9.76 7.87 17.04
CA LEU A 60 -8.95 6.89 17.76
C LEU A 60 -7.72 7.50 18.44
N PRO A 61 -7.44 7.12 19.71
CA PRO A 61 -6.18 7.39 20.38
C PRO A 61 -5.00 6.83 19.56
N ARG A 62 -3.86 7.52 19.61
CA ARG A 62 -2.66 7.20 18.81
C ARG A 62 -2.19 5.76 18.94
N ALA A 63 -2.22 5.22 20.17
CA ALA A 63 -1.85 3.83 20.45
C ALA A 63 -2.79 2.81 19.78
N LEU A 64 -4.08 3.10 19.70
CA LEU A 64 -5.05 2.23 19.05
C LEU A 64 -4.90 2.25 17.52
N TYR A 65 -4.49 3.39 16.97
CA TYR A 65 -4.18 3.52 15.55
C TYR A 65 -2.94 2.70 15.16
N GLU A 66 -1.90 2.72 15.98
CA GLU A 66 -0.68 1.90 15.78
C GLU A 66 -1.02 0.39 15.84
N LEU A 67 -1.89 -0.01 16.76
CA LEU A 67 -2.36 -1.39 16.85
C LEU A 67 -3.15 -1.83 15.61
N LEU A 68 -3.99 -0.94 15.07
CA LEU A 68 -4.71 -1.18 13.81
C LEU A 68 -3.76 -1.30 12.61
N GLU A 69 -2.69 -0.51 12.55
CA GLU A 69 -1.69 -0.63 11.49
C GLU A 69 -0.93 -1.96 11.56
N ILE A 70 -0.60 -2.43 12.76
CA ILE A 70 0.01 -3.74 12.97
C ILE A 70 -0.95 -4.86 12.56
N SER A 71 -2.21 -4.77 12.96
CA SER A 71 -3.26 -5.73 12.59
C SER A 71 -3.47 -5.75 11.07
N TYR A 72 -3.46 -4.58 10.42
CA TYR A 72 -3.53 -4.49 8.97
C TYR A 72 -2.33 -5.16 8.29
N SER A 73 -1.13 -5.00 8.83
CA SER A 73 0.08 -5.66 8.33
C SER A 73 -0.04 -7.18 8.34
N LEU A 74 -0.63 -7.75 9.40
CA LEU A 74 -0.89 -9.18 9.49
C LEU A 74 -1.91 -9.66 8.45
N VAL A 75 -3.00 -8.92 8.26
CA VAL A 75 -4.02 -9.23 7.25
C VAL A 75 -3.44 -9.12 5.84
N ALA A 76 -2.70 -8.06 5.55
CA ALA A 76 -2.03 -7.86 4.27
C ALA A 76 -1.03 -9.00 3.97
N TYR A 77 -0.25 -9.42 4.97
CA TYR A 77 0.66 -10.55 4.82
C TYR A 77 -0.08 -11.87 4.53
N ARG A 78 -1.18 -12.15 5.24
CA ARG A 78 -1.98 -13.35 4.99
C ARG A 78 -2.55 -13.36 3.57
N ARG A 79 -3.07 -12.23 3.09
CA ARG A 79 -3.59 -12.07 1.71
C ARG A 79 -2.49 -12.30 0.68
N LEU A 80 -1.36 -11.63 0.86
CA LEU A 80 -0.22 -11.76 -0.06
C LEU A 80 0.33 -13.21 -0.09
N LYS A 81 0.41 -13.85 1.08
CA LYS A 81 0.80 -15.25 1.20
C LYS A 81 -0.20 -16.20 0.52
N THR A 82 -1.49 -15.93 0.64
CA THR A 82 -2.54 -16.73 -0.03
C THR A 82 -2.45 -16.58 -1.54
N ALA A 83 -2.31 -15.36 -2.05
CA ALA A 83 -2.11 -15.09 -3.47
C ALA A 83 -0.84 -15.79 -4.00
N TYR A 84 0.27 -15.69 -3.27
CA TYR A 84 1.51 -16.41 -3.62
C TYR A 84 1.29 -17.93 -3.74
N ARG A 85 0.62 -18.54 -2.75
CA ARG A 85 0.38 -19.99 -2.75
C ARG A 85 -0.53 -20.44 -3.88
N ARG A 86 -1.53 -19.62 -4.22
CA ARG A 86 -2.51 -19.90 -5.27
C ARG A 86 -1.92 -19.76 -6.67
N HIS A 87 -1.19 -18.67 -6.91
CA HIS A 87 -0.76 -18.30 -8.26
C HIS A 87 0.69 -18.62 -8.56
N ARG A 88 1.54 -18.89 -7.54
CA ARG A 88 2.96 -19.17 -7.71
C ARG A 88 3.66 -18.18 -8.62
N PRO A 89 3.67 -16.88 -8.25
CA PRO A 89 4.28 -15.83 -9.07
C PRO A 89 5.79 -15.98 -9.16
N ASP A 90 6.35 -15.49 -10.27
CA ASP A 90 7.78 -15.49 -10.53
C ASP A 90 8.49 -14.31 -9.86
N ILE A 91 7.77 -13.20 -9.65
CA ILE A 91 8.29 -11.96 -9.06
C ILE A 91 7.22 -11.26 -8.24
N LEU A 92 7.65 -10.60 -7.16
CA LEU A 92 6.85 -9.66 -6.40
C LEU A 92 7.19 -8.23 -6.83
N TYR A 93 6.18 -7.49 -7.28
CA TYR A 93 6.25 -6.05 -7.46
C TYR A 93 5.55 -5.37 -6.29
N GLU A 94 6.28 -4.63 -5.45
CA GLU A 94 5.71 -3.92 -4.31
C GLU A 94 5.87 -2.42 -4.45
N ARG A 95 4.79 -1.71 -4.28
CA ARG A 95 4.82 -0.26 -4.12
C ARG A 95 5.12 0.07 -2.66
N ALA A 96 6.26 0.73 -2.42
CA ALA A 96 6.74 1.04 -1.08
C ALA A 96 5.69 1.80 -0.28
N ASN A 97 5.45 1.34 0.93
CA ASN A 97 4.62 2.02 1.91
C ASN A 97 5.32 2.02 3.27
N LEU A 98 5.25 3.17 3.96
CA LEU A 98 5.80 3.31 5.31
C LEU A 98 5.13 2.29 6.26
N PHE A 99 5.92 1.64 7.11
CA PHE A 99 5.47 0.68 8.13
C PHE A 99 4.84 -0.63 7.63
N LEU A 100 4.98 -0.97 6.35
CA LEU A 100 4.42 -2.21 5.83
C LEU A 100 5.49 -3.12 5.18
N PRO A 101 6.35 -3.80 5.94
CA PRO A 101 7.40 -4.67 5.41
C PRO A 101 6.86 -6.04 4.94
N VAL A 102 5.62 -6.07 4.41
CA VAL A 102 4.90 -7.31 4.10
C VAL A 102 5.55 -8.04 2.95
N GLY A 103 5.92 -7.33 1.88
CA GLY A 103 6.57 -7.90 0.73
C GLY A 103 7.99 -8.38 1.04
N VAL A 104 8.75 -7.63 1.83
CA VAL A 104 10.08 -8.05 2.29
C VAL A 104 10.00 -9.35 3.09
N ARG A 105 8.99 -9.50 3.96
CA ARG A 105 8.76 -10.74 4.71
C ARG A 105 8.41 -11.91 3.79
N LEU A 106 7.58 -11.68 2.77
CA LEU A 106 7.23 -12.69 1.77
C LEU A 106 8.46 -13.09 0.94
N LYS A 107 9.20 -12.10 0.41
CA LYS A 107 10.46 -12.30 -0.31
C LYS A 107 11.41 -13.21 0.47
N ARG A 108 11.69 -12.88 1.75
CA ARG A 108 12.60 -13.65 2.60
C ARG A 108 12.11 -15.08 2.85
N ARG A 109 10.79 -15.28 2.96
CA ARG A 109 10.20 -16.59 3.27
C ARG A 109 10.20 -17.54 2.08
N TYR A 110 10.08 -17.01 0.87
CA TYR A 110 9.90 -17.80 -0.35
C TYR A 110 11.01 -17.59 -1.38
N GLU A 111 12.05 -16.82 -1.02
CA GLU A 111 13.18 -16.48 -1.90
C GLU A 111 12.74 -15.86 -3.24
N LEU A 112 11.59 -15.14 -3.20
CA LEU A 112 10.98 -14.56 -4.38
C LEU A 112 11.73 -13.29 -4.80
N PRO A 113 12.12 -13.15 -6.08
CA PRO A 113 12.62 -11.89 -6.60
C PRO A 113 11.63 -10.76 -6.34
N MET A 114 12.12 -9.59 -5.96
CA MET A 114 11.25 -8.46 -5.61
C MET A 114 11.74 -7.17 -6.25
N LEU A 115 10.83 -6.47 -6.88
CA LEU A 115 11.00 -5.10 -7.35
C LEU A 115 10.23 -4.17 -6.41
N LEU A 116 10.92 -3.16 -5.88
CA LEU A 116 10.34 -2.17 -4.99
C LEU A 116 10.25 -0.82 -5.70
N GLU A 117 9.03 -0.33 -5.91
CA GLU A 117 8.77 1.00 -6.42
C GLU A 117 8.72 2.01 -5.26
N VAL A 118 9.61 3.00 -5.27
CA VAL A 118 9.66 4.07 -4.25
C VAL A 118 9.32 5.39 -4.91
N ASN A 119 8.11 5.89 -4.70
CA ASN A 119 7.59 7.09 -5.39
C ASN A 119 7.87 8.42 -4.69
N ALA A 120 8.18 8.38 -3.40
CA ALA A 120 8.52 9.59 -2.65
C ALA A 120 9.48 9.26 -1.51
N PRO A 121 10.38 10.16 -1.15
CA PRO A 121 11.15 10.04 0.08
C PRO A 121 10.23 10.28 1.27
N PHE A 122 9.65 9.22 1.80
CA PHE A 122 8.63 9.24 2.88
C PHE A 122 9.09 10.01 4.13
N PHE A 123 10.40 10.09 4.39
CA PHE A 123 10.97 10.89 5.46
C PHE A 123 10.80 12.39 5.23
N GLN A 124 10.99 12.89 4.01
CA GLN A 124 10.79 14.30 3.66
C GLN A 124 9.31 14.70 3.73
N GLN A 125 8.41 13.82 3.31
CA GLN A 125 6.97 14.06 3.42
C GLN A 125 6.50 14.19 4.87
N ARG A 126 7.13 13.46 5.79
CA ARG A 126 6.82 13.53 7.21
C ARG A 126 7.33 14.83 7.85
N GLU A 127 8.52 15.27 7.48
CA GLU A 127 9.09 16.55 7.93
C GLU A 127 8.27 17.76 7.45
N LEU A 128 7.87 17.76 6.20
CA LEU A 128 7.01 18.82 5.63
C LEU A 128 5.63 18.85 6.31
N THR A 129 5.05 17.72 6.63
CA THR A 129 3.75 17.65 7.33
C THR A 129 3.87 18.14 8.78
N VAL A 130 4.94 17.82 9.48
CA VAL A 130 5.20 18.29 10.85
C VAL A 130 5.52 19.79 10.85
N ALA A 131 6.37 20.26 9.94
CA ALA A 131 6.71 21.66 9.80
C ALA A 131 5.49 22.52 9.41
N GLY A 132 4.64 22.01 8.53
CA GLY A 132 3.38 22.68 8.13
C GLY A 132 2.40 22.82 9.28
N ARG A 133 2.25 21.81 10.15
CA ARG A 133 1.43 21.91 11.36
C ARG A 133 1.97 22.92 12.37
N CYS A 134 3.27 22.90 12.63
CA CYS A 134 3.90 23.89 13.52
C CYS A 134 3.74 25.32 13.02
N ARG A 135 3.70 25.54 11.70
CA ARG A 135 3.48 26.88 11.11
C ARG A 135 2.04 27.34 11.32
N LEU A 136 1.05 26.47 11.05
CA LEU A 136 -0.38 26.79 11.24
C LEU A 136 -0.73 27.03 12.70
N GLU A 137 -0.14 26.30 13.64
CA GLU A 137 -0.34 26.53 15.08
C GLU A 137 0.29 27.85 15.55
N ARG A 138 1.38 28.29 14.92
CA ARG A 138 2.02 29.58 15.24
C ARG A 138 1.26 30.77 14.68
N GLU A 139 0.61 30.62 13.52
CA GLU A 139 -0.22 31.66 12.89
C GLU A 139 -1.63 31.75 13.50
N ALA A 140 -2.09 30.74 14.22
CA ALA A 140 -3.39 30.68 14.89
C ALA A 140 -3.34 31.11 16.37
N SER A 141 -2.16 31.46 16.92
CA SER A 141 -2.05 32.02 18.27
C SER A 141 -2.23 33.53 18.19
N PRO A 142 -3.21 34.11 18.94
CA PRO A 142 -3.49 35.55 18.98
C PRO A 142 -2.38 36.36 19.63
#